data_885fec2e8094dfcc7f0a72333a3589d0
#
_entry.id   885fec2e8094dfcc7f0a72333a3589d0
#
_cell.length_a   1.000
_cell.length_b   1.000
_cell.length_c   1.000
_cell.angle_alpha   90.00
_cell.angle_beta   90.00
_cell.angle_gamma   90.00
#
_symmetry.space_group_name_H-M   'P 1'
#
loop_
_entity.id
_entity.type
_entity.pdbx_description
1 polymer ?
#
loop_
_entity_poly.entity_id
_entity_poly.type
_entity_poly.pdbx_seq_one_letter_code
_entity_poly.pdbx_strand_id
1 'polypeptide(L)'
;MKKILLILFFLFPLYNISQEVQKVEVVKSDTQIENLNELLGQNEIKIDFLDFLIFPALTLGYEKNRNSSTAYGATMFINFDTDLGSEWNDKFAITPYYRFYFLESQDYGGYGVFAEIFTKFSSAKIENYSDAKSESYTDISPGLAVGRKWINRKGFTFELMFGVGRNLLYDEDVNGMNTATIRSGVSIGKRF
;
A
#
# COMPACT_ATOMS: atom_id res chain seq x y z
N MET A 1 24.86 -18.81 12.32
CA MET A 1 24.51 -18.06 13.54
C MET A 1 23.69 -16.79 13.24
N LYS A 2 23.95 -16.01 12.18
CA LYS A 2 23.17 -14.78 11.85
C LYS A 2 21.69 -15.03 11.51
N LYS A 3 21.35 -16.19 10.90
CA LYS A 3 19.97 -16.53 10.51
C LYS A 3 19.06 -16.90 11.70
N ILE A 4 19.64 -17.42 12.78
CA ILE A 4 18.90 -17.77 14.01
C ILE A 4 18.50 -16.50 14.78
N LEU A 5 19.33 -15.46 14.74
CA LEU A 5 19.05 -14.17 15.39
C LEU A 5 17.84 -13.45 14.77
N LEU A 6 17.65 -13.60 13.47
CA LEU A 6 16.54 -12.97 12.74
C LEU A 6 15.20 -13.65 13.08
N ILE A 7 15.18 -14.95 13.29
CA ILE A 7 13.98 -15.70 13.70
C ILE A 7 13.59 -15.35 15.14
N LEU A 8 14.58 -15.15 16.03
CA LEU A 8 14.32 -14.71 17.41
C LEU A 8 13.74 -13.30 17.47
N PHE A 9 14.11 -12.40 16.56
CA PHE A 9 13.57 -11.05 16.51
C PHE A 9 12.09 -11.04 16.07
N PHE A 10 11.67 -11.98 15.24
CA PHE A 10 10.27 -12.13 14.81
C PHE A 10 9.37 -12.80 15.86
N LEU A 11 9.93 -13.57 16.80
CA LEU A 11 9.17 -14.24 17.85
C LEU A 11 8.98 -13.37 19.11
N PHE A 12 9.74 -12.30 19.27
CA PHE A 12 9.67 -11.43 20.44
C PHE A 12 8.36 -10.64 20.62
N PRO A 13 7.64 -10.21 19.56
CA PRO A 13 6.38 -9.49 19.74
C PRO A 13 5.19 -10.34 20.16
N LEU A 14 5.30 -11.68 20.15
CA LEU A 14 4.17 -12.55 20.50
C LEU A 14 3.95 -12.71 22.01
N TYR A 15 4.87 -12.29 22.84
CA TYR A 15 4.79 -12.46 24.30
C TYR A 15 4.18 -11.30 25.08
N ASN A 16 3.92 -10.14 24.45
CA ASN A 16 3.50 -8.94 25.16
C ASN A 16 2.07 -8.44 24.84
N ILE A 17 1.19 -9.30 24.31
CA ILE A 17 -0.22 -8.93 24.09
C ILE A 17 -1.09 -9.53 25.21
N SER A 18 -0.72 -9.23 26.44
CA SER A 18 -1.65 -9.28 27.56
C SER A 18 -1.84 -7.85 28.05
N GLN A 19 -2.50 -7.02 27.24
CA GLN A 19 -3.04 -5.78 27.75
C GLN A 19 -4.42 -6.08 28.32
N GLU A 20 -4.61 -5.70 29.60
CA GLU A 20 -5.93 -5.58 30.21
C GLU A 20 -6.89 -4.95 29.22
N VAL A 21 -7.96 -5.66 28.93
CA VAL A 21 -9.09 -5.12 28.20
C VAL A 21 -9.69 -4.02 29.09
N GLN A 22 -9.19 -2.78 28.95
CA GLN A 22 -9.97 -1.64 29.39
C GLN A 22 -11.32 -1.79 28.69
N LYS A 23 -12.39 -1.86 29.48
CA LYS A 23 -13.77 -1.83 28.97
C LYS A 23 -13.84 -0.73 27.93
N VAL A 24 -13.82 -1.09 26.66
CA VAL A 24 -14.14 -0.19 25.58
C VAL A 24 -15.62 0.11 25.79
N GLU A 25 -15.90 1.30 26.28
CA GLU A 25 -17.26 1.82 26.30
C GLU A 25 -17.70 1.87 24.85
N VAL A 26 -18.55 0.93 24.48
CA VAL A 26 -19.09 0.85 23.11
C VAL A 26 -19.98 2.08 22.96
N VAL A 27 -19.44 3.10 22.34
CA VAL A 27 -20.12 4.32 21.98
C VAL A 27 -21.21 3.94 20.98
N LYS A 28 -22.44 3.81 21.46
CA LYS A 28 -23.61 3.39 20.68
C LYS A 28 -24.53 4.55 20.27
N SER A 29 -24.04 5.78 20.22
CA SER A 29 -24.88 6.87 19.73
C SER A 29 -24.40 7.35 18.36
N ASP A 30 -25.31 7.39 17.40
CA ASP A 30 -25.05 7.86 16.02
C ASP A 30 -24.42 9.25 16.01
N THR A 31 -24.76 10.12 16.94
CA THR A 31 -24.19 11.46 17.11
C THR A 31 -22.71 11.47 17.47
N GLN A 32 -22.21 10.50 18.23
CA GLN A 32 -20.79 10.43 18.58
C GLN A 32 -19.95 9.89 17.42
N ILE A 33 -20.53 9.04 16.60
CA ILE A 33 -19.92 8.51 15.37
C ILE A 33 -19.82 9.63 14.33
N GLU A 34 -20.85 10.43 14.18
CA GLU A 34 -20.89 11.56 13.26
C GLU A 34 -19.85 12.64 13.65
N ASN A 35 -19.77 12.99 14.92
CA ASN A 35 -18.77 13.91 15.46
C ASN A 35 -17.33 13.40 15.28
N LEU A 36 -17.10 12.09 15.37
CA LEU A 36 -15.77 11.53 15.18
C LEU A 36 -15.37 11.50 13.70
N ASN A 37 -16.31 11.27 12.79
CA ASN A 37 -16.10 11.38 11.36
C ASN A 37 -15.74 12.80 10.93
N GLU A 38 -16.38 13.81 11.52
CA GLU A 38 -16.04 15.21 11.29
C GLU A 38 -14.64 15.54 11.84
N LEU A 39 -14.28 15.04 13.01
CA LEU A 39 -12.95 15.25 13.62
C LEU A 39 -11.81 14.57 12.86
N LEU A 40 -12.07 13.41 12.28
CA LEU A 40 -11.04 12.66 11.55
C LEU A 40 -10.83 13.17 10.12
N GLY A 41 -11.79 13.91 9.57
CA GLY A 41 -11.77 14.37 8.18
C GLY A 41 -11.94 13.22 7.17
N GLN A 42 -11.84 13.55 5.88
CA GLN A 42 -12.06 12.60 4.79
C GLN A 42 -10.79 12.31 3.98
N ASN A 43 -9.75 13.09 4.17
CA ASN A 43 -8.53 13.01 3.38
C ASN A 43 -7.43 12.32 4.19
N GLU A 44 -6.59 11.54 3.52
CA GLU A 44 -5.48 10.83 4.12
C GLU A 44 -4.25 10.94 3.25
N ILE A 45 -3.12 11.25 3.87
CA ILE A 45 -1.80 11.15 3.26
C ILE A 45 -1.08 9.97 3.93
N LYS A 46 -0.41 9.14 3.13
CA LYS A 46 0.32 7.97 3.62
C LYS A 46 1.66 7.79 2.94
N ILE A 47 2.57 7.16 3.65
CA ILE A 47 3.90 6.76 3.17
C ILE A 47 3.98 5.25 3.31
N ASP A 48 4.43 4.57 2.26
CA ASP A 48 4.72 3.15 2.32
C ASP A 48 6.17 2.94 2.74
N PHE A 49 6.34 2.13 3.79
CA PHE A 49 7.65 1.82 4.33
C PHE A 49 8.24 0.54 3.76
N LEU A 50 7.44 -0.33 3.16
CA LEU A 50 7.93 -1.60 2.63
C LEU A 50 8.91 -1.35 1.50
N ASP A 51 8.55 -0.45 0.58
CA ASP A 51 9.40 -0.09 -0.55
C ASP A 51 10.73 0.51 -0.05
N PHE A 52 10.69 1.40 0.93
CA PHE A 52 11.90 2.01 1.50
C PHE A 52 12.82 1.01 2.21
N LEU A 53 12.25 -0.06 2.83
CA LEU A 53 13.02 -1.07 3.54
C LEU A 53 13.66 -2.10 2.60
N ILE A 54 13.02 -2.38 1.46
CA ILE A 54 13.46 -3.41 0.50
C ILE A 54 14.28 -2.77 -0.61
N PHE A 55 13.90 -1.59 -1.06
CA PHE A 55 14.50 -0.86 -2.16
C PHE A 55 14.78 0.59 -1.76
N PRO A 56 15.73 1.27 -2.41
CA PRO A 56 15.89 2.72 -2.26
C PRO A 56 14.75 3.45 -3.01
N ALA A 57 13.50 3.22 -2.60
CA ALA A 57 12.31 3.76 -3.23
C ALA A 57 11.38 4.42 -2.23
N LEU A 58 10.56 5.34 -2.69
CA LEU A 58 9.56 6.05 -1.90
C LEU A 58 8.20 5.94 -2.56
N THR A 59 7.22 5.47 -1.78
CA THR A 59 5.81 5.49 -2.19
C THR A 59 5.01 6.43 -1.30
N LEU A 60 4.45 7.44 -1.92
CA LEU A 60 3.52 8.38 -1.31
C LEU A 60 2.09 8.09 -1.77
N GLY A 61 1.13 8.16 -0.88
CA GLY A 61 -0.27 7.95 -1.17
C GLY A 61 -1.16 9.08 -0.70
N TYR A 62 -2.20 9.34 -1.48
CA TYR A 62 -3.33 10.15 -1.09
C TYR A 62 -4.61 9.37 -1.27
N GLU A 63 -5.48 9.41 -0.27
CA GLU A 63 -6.78 8.73 -0.27
C GLU A 63 -7.86 9.69 0.21
N LYS A 64 -9.03 9.63 -0.45
CA LYS A 64 -10.21 10.33 -0.03
C LYS A 64 -11.32 9.33 0.28
N ASN A 65 -11.80 9.36 1.51
CA ASN A 65 -12.94 8.57 1.94
C ASN A 65 -14.23 9.23 1.43
N ARG A 66 -15.00 8.51 0.63
CA ARG A 66 -16.26 8.99 0.08
C ARG A 66 -17.40 8.81 1.08
N ASN A 67 -17.42 7.67 1.74
CA ASN A 67 -18.38 7.29 2.77
C ASN A 67 -17.74 6.24 3.70
N SER A 68 -18.50 5.65 4.59
CA SER A 68 -18.02 4.62 5.52
C SER A 68 -17.44 3.40 4.85
N SER A 69 -17.87 3.06 3.64
CA SER A 69 -17.53 1.80 2.97
C SER A 69 -16.68 1.97 1.71
N THR A 70 -16.46 3.19 1.23
CA THR A 70 -15.72 3.40 -0.03
C THR A 70 -14.74 4.54 0.06
N ALA A 71 -13.59 4.36 -0.58
CA ALA A 71 -12.56 5.38 -0.75
C ALA A 71 -11.93 5.29 -2.14
N TYR A 72 -11.31 6.36 -2.57
CA TYR A 72 -10.50 6.38 -3.78
C TYR A 72 -9.24 7.20 -3.55
N GLY A 73 -8.21 6.90 -4.30
CA GLY A 73 -6.94 7.56 -4.13
C GLY A 73 -5.96 7.23 -5.25
N ALA A 74 -4.74 7.67 -5.03
CA ALA A 74 -3.62 7.32 -5.88
C ALA A 74 -2.35 7.18 -5.04
N THR A 75 -1.44 6.31 -5.47
CA THR A 75 -0.07 6.25 -4.97
C THR A 75 0.90 6.65 -6.05
N MET A 76 1.99 7.29 -5.65
CA MET A 76 3.12 7.66 -6.50
C MET A 76 4.37 6.95 -5.96
N PHE A 77 4.96 6.13 -6.79
CA PHE A 77 6.20 5.40 -6.52
C PHE A 77 7.36 6.06 -7.26
N ILE A 78 8.47 6.25 -6.57
CA ILE A 78 9.72 6.79 -7.13
C ILE A 78 10.86 5.91 -6.65
N ASN A 79 11.60 5.32 -7.59
CA ASN A 79 12.80 4.55 -7.30
C ASN A 79 14.04 5.44 -7.49
N PHE A 80 14.87 5.52 -6.46
CA PHE A 80 16.12 6.29 -6.45
C PHE A 80 17.33 5.45 -6.86
N ASP A 81 17.14 4.14 -7.02
CA ASP A 81 18.22 3.26 -7.45
C ASP A 81 18.67 3.63 -8.87
N THR A 82 19.96 3.85 -9.01
CA THR A 82 20.61 4.13 -10.29
C THR A 82 21.22 2.87 -10.91
N ASP A 83 21.39 1.79 -10.14
CA ASP A 83 21.92 0.52 -10.62
C ASP A 83 20.81 -0.29 -11.28
N LEU A 84 20.91 -0.38 -12.60
CA LEU A 84 19.92 -0.98 -13.48
C LEU A 84 19.93 -2.53 -13.46
N GLY A 85 20.71 -3.13 -12.57
CA GLY A 85 20.81 -4.59 -12.40
C GLY A 85 19.77 -5.22 -11.48
N SER A 86 18.83 -4.46 -10.92
CA SER A 86 17.78 -5.02 -10.09
C SER A 86 16.61 -5.53 -10.94
N GLU A 87 16.06 -6.67 -10.59
CA GLU A 87 14.89 -7.29 -11.24
C GLU A 87 13.61 -6.41 -11.22
N TRP A 88 13.66 -5.28 -10.50
CA TRP A 88 12.56 -4.32 -10.37
C TRP A 88 12.89 -3.02 -11.11
N ASN A 89 12.48 -2.99 -12.34
CA ASN A 89 12.89 -1.94 -13.30
C ASN A 89 12.04 -0.66 -13.26
N ASP A 90 10.96 -0.62 -12.46
CA ASP A 90 10.13 0.58 -12.39
C ASP A 90 10.91 1.74 -11.75
N LYS A 91 11.04 2.83 -12.48
CA LYS A 91 11.63 4.09 -12.01
C LYS A 91 10.58 5.02 -11.41
N PHE A 92 9.40 5.00 -12.00
CA PHE A 92 8.28 5.83 -11.60
C PHE A 92 6.98 5.10 -11.87
N ALA A 93 6.04 5.19 -10.94
CA ALA A 93 4.69 4.70 -11.19
C ALA A 93 3.64 5.57 -10.49
N ILE A 94 2.49 5.71 -11.14
CA ILE A 94 1.26 6.27 -10.55
C ILE A 94 0.21 5.18 -10.56
N THR A 95 -0.43 4.96 -9.42
CA THR A 95 -1.44 3.92 -9.27
C THR A 95 -2.72 4.50 -8.68
N PRO A 96 -3.66 4.97 -9.51
CA PRO A 96 -5.01 5.25 -9.05
C PRO A 96 -5.71 3.96 -8.62
N TYR A 97 -6.57 4.08 -7.60
CA TYR A 97 -7.31 2.96 -7.06
C TYR A 97 -8.67 3.37 -6.51
N TYR A 98 -9.53 2.36 -6.37
CA TYR A 98 -10.81 2.46 -5.69
C TYR A 98 -10.95 1.31 -4.69
N ARG A 99 -11.40 1.60 -3.46
CA ARG A 99 -11.50 0.66 -2.34
C ARG A 99 -12.92 0.48 -1.86
N PHE A 100 -13.21 -0.75 -1.47
CA PHE A 100 -14.42 -1.15 -0.79
C PHE A 100 -14.04 -1.70 0.58
N TYR A 101 -14.46 -1.05 1.65
CA TYR A 101 -14.28 -1.51 3.01
C TYR A 101 -15.48 -2.36 3.41
N PHE A 102 -15.18 -3.54 3.94
CA PHE A 102 -16.17 -4.47 4.42
C PHE A 102 -15.72 -5.04 5.74
N LEU A 103 -16.19 -5.32 6.71
CA LEU A 103 -15.80 -5.66 8.07
C LEU A 103 -15.27 -4.42 8.84
N GLU A 104 -15.97 -4.09 9.91
CA GLU A 104 -15.61 -3.02 10.84
C GLU A 104 -15.74 -1.58 10.28
N SER A 105 -16.34 -1.39 9.10
CA SER A 105 -16.47 -0.07 8.48
C SER A 105 -17.54 0.85 9.10
N GLN A 106 -18.27 0.37 10.10
CA GLN A 106 -19.49 1.05 10.56
C GLN A 106 -19.24 2.28 11.43
N ASP A 107 -18.09 2.35 12.13
CA ASP A 107 -17.91 3.40 13.14
C ASP A 107 -17.20 4.65 12.62
N TYR A 108 -16.16 4.53 11.76
CA TYR A 108 -15.36 5.70 11.36
C TYR A 108 -15.18 5.84 9.84
N GLY A 109 -15.63 4.87 9.05
CA GLY A 109 -15.39 4.83 7.61
C GLY A 109 -13.90 4.74 7.21
N GLY A 110 -13.62 4.06 6.13
CA GLY A 110 -12.26 3.98 5.58
C GLY A 110 -11.25 3.28 6.50
N TYR A 111 -11.67 2.28 7.28
CA TYR A 111 -10.81 1.38 8.04
C TYR A 111 -11.40 -0.04 8.04
N GLY A 112 -10.65 -1.02 8.53
CA GLY A 112 -11.04 -2.42 8.51
C GLY A 112 -10.46 -3.15 7.30
N VAL A 113 -11.07 -4.28 6.95
CA VAL A 113 -10.66 -5.06 5.77
C VAL A 113 -11.21 -4.41 4.51
N PHE A 114 -10.41 -4.35 3.46
CA PHE A 114 -10.82 -3.78 2.18
C PHE A 114 -10.42 -4.66 0.99
N ALA A 115 -11.17 -4.52 -0.09
CA ALA A 115 -10.77 -4.90 -1.44
C ALA A 115 -10.51 -3.63 -2.25
N GLU A 116 -9.50 -3.68 -3.12
CA GLU A 116 -9.09 -2.57 -3.96
C GLU A 116 -9.04 -3.03 -5.41
N ILE A 117 -9.57 -2.21 -6.31
CA ILE A 117 -9.27 -2.28 -7.74
C ILE A 117 -8.30 -1.16 -8.05
N PHE A 118 -7.25 -1.45 -8.79
CA PHE A 118 -6.24 -0.47 -9.16
C PHE A 118 -5.81 -0.58 -10.62
N THR A 119 -5.18 0.48 -11.12
CA THR A 119 -4.45 0.44 -12.38
C THR A 119 -3.11 1.14 -12.15
N LYS A 120 -2.02 0.41 -12.32
CA LYS A 120 -0.67 0.95 -12.22
C LYS A 120 -0.21 1.41 -13.61
N PHE A 121 0.24 2.65 -13.69
CA PHE A 121 0.94 3.21 -14.84
C PHE A 121 2.40 3.35 -14.43
N SER A 122 3.28 2.59 -15.05
CA SER A 122 4.70 2.59 -14.71
C SER A 122 5.57 2.96 -15.90
N SER A 123 6.73 3.55 -15.59
CA SER A 123 7.82 3.78 -16.52
C SER A 123 9.07 3.14 -15.95
N ALA A 124 9.75 2.37 -16.77
CA ALA A 124 10.94 1.63 -16.39
C ALA A 124 12.05 1.76 -17.42
N LYS A 125 13.27 1.37 -17.06
CA LYS A 125 14.41 1.31 -17.96
C LYS A 125 14.98 -0.09 -17.94
N ILE A 126 15.25 -0.63 -19.14
CA ILE A 126 15.96 -1.91 -19.31
C ILE A 126 17.31 -1.60 -19.94
N GLU A 127 18.36 -2.17 -19.40
CA GLU A 127 19.67 -2.23 -20.06
C GLU A 127 19.80 -3.54 -20.83
N ASN A 128 19.90 -3.43 -22.13
CA ASN A 128 20.29 -4.55 -22.97
C ASN A 128 21.79 -4.79 -22.81
N TYR A 129 22.16 -5.84 -22.12
CA TYR A 129 23.57 -6.25 -21.92
C TYR A 129 24.34 -6.46 -23.21
N SER A 130 23.65 -6.73 -24.34
CA SER A 130 24.32 -6.98 -25.64
C SER A 130 24.72 -5.72 -26.39
N ASP A 131 24.04 -4.59 -26.21
CA ASP A 131 24.23 -3.39 -27.04
C ASP A 131 24.56 -2.11 -26.27
N ALA A 132 24.68 -2.17 -24.94
CA ALA A 132 24.86 -1.01 -24.05
C ALA A 132 23.84 0.12 -24.28
N LYS A 133 22.64 -0.22 -24.76
CA LYS A 133 21.55 0.71 -24.95
C LYS A 133 20.52 0.55 -23.82
N SER A 134 20.19 1.65 -23.18
CA SER A 134 19.08 1.72 -22.23
C SER A 134 17.79 2.07 -22.98
N GLU A 135 16.81 1.18 -22.93
CA GLU A 135 15.47 1.42 -23.48
C GLU A 135 14.50 1.73 -22.37
N SER A 136 13.69 2.78 -22.57
CA SER A 136 12.61 3.12 -21.65
C SER A 136 11.31 2.51 -22.16
N TYR A 137 10.56 1.87 -21.29
CA TYR A 137 9.23 1.37 -21.60
C TYR A 137 8.20 1.87 -20.60
N THR A 138 6.96 1.84 -21.00
CA THR A 138 5.81 2.21 -20.16
C THR A 138 4.87 1.03 -20.11
N ASP A 139 4.30 0.73 -18.96
CA ASP A 139 3.31 -0.34 -18.81
C ASP A 139 2.04 0.15 -18.11
N ILE A 140 0.96 -0.55 -18.38
CA ILE A 140 -0.35 -0.36 -17.76
C ILE A 140 -0.76 -1.69 -17.15
N SER A 141 -0.96 -1.72 -15.84
CA SER A 141 -1.21 -2.96 -15.10
C SER A 141 -2.46 -2.82 -14.24
N PRO A 142 -3.64 -3.20 -14.77
CA PRO A 142 -4.83 -3.35 -13.94
C PRO A 142 -4.66 -4.51 -12.97
N GLY A 143 -5.27 -4.39 -11.77
CA GLY A 143 -5.13 -5.40 -10.75
C GLY A 143 -6.14 -5.27 -9.62
N LEU A 144 -6.04 -6.24 -8.71
CA LEU A 144 -6.84 -6.32 -7.50
C LEU A 144 -5.92 -6.45 -6.29
N ALA A 145 -6.31 -5.84 -5.18
CA ALA A 145 -5.61 -5.96 -3.92
C ALA A 145 -6.61 -6.17 -2.78
N VAL A 146 -6.12 -6.75 -1.70
CA VAL A 146 -6.82 -6.86 -0.43
C VAL A 146 -5.90 -6.37 0.67
N GLY A 147 -6.50 -5.85 1.73
CA GLY A 147 -5.71 -5.34 2.84
C GLY A 147 -6.54 -5.08 4.07
N ARG A 148 -5.85 -4.62 5.09
CA ARG A 148 -6.47 -4.16 6.32
C ARG A 148 -5.86 -2.84 6.75
N LYS A 149 -6.71 -1.89 7.11
CA LYS A 149 -6.34 -0.58 7.64
C LYS A 149 -6.83 -0.46 9.07
N TRP A 150 -5.98 0.05 9.92
CA TRP A 150 -6.28 0.45 11.30
C TRP A 150 -6.19 1.96 11.40
N ILE A 151 -7.04 2.57 12.21
CA ILE A 151 -7.01 4.00 12.49
C ILE A 151 -7.14 4.22 14.00
N ASN A 152 -6.41 5.17 14.54
CA ASN A 152 -6.56 5.60 15.92
C ASN A 152 -7.41 6.87 16.02
N ARG A 153 -7.83 7.23 17.24
CA ARG A 153 -8.66 8.42 17.50
C ARG A 153 -8.01 9.75 17.09
N LYS A 154 -6.69 9.76 16.86
CA LYS A 154 -5.97 10.95 16.41
C LYS A 154 -5.83 10.99 14.88
N GLY A 155 -6.40 10.04 14.16
CA GLY A 155 -6.35 9.95 12.71
C GLY A 155 -5.05 9.37 12.15
N PHE A 156 -4.17 8.79 12.96
CA PHE A 156 -3.05 8.01 12.44
C PHE A 156 -3.55 6.67 11.93
N THR A 157 -3.12 6.31 10.74
CA THR A 157 -3.48 5.07 10.08
C THR A 157 -2.25 4.16 9.94
N PHE A 158 -2.50 2.86 10.02
CA PHE A 158 -1.56 1.81 9.65
C PHE A 158 -2.26 0.87 8.69
N GLU A 159 -1.58 0.44 7.65
CA GLU A 159 -2.17 -0.36 6.59
C GLU A 159 -1.22 -1.47 6.15
N LEU A 160 -1.78 -2.66 5.97
CA LEU A 160 -1.13 -3.79 5.32
C LEU A 160 -1.95 -4.16 4.09
N MET A 161 -1.27 -4.35 2.95
CA MET A 161 -1.92 -4.61 1.69
C MET A 161 -1.10 -5.59 0.85
N PHE A 162 -1.81 -6.43 0.09
CA PHE A 162 -1.24 -7.28 -0.93
C PHE A 162 -2.17 -7.36 -2.14
N GLY A 163 -1.59 -7.30 -3.34
CA GLY A 163 -2.34 -7.33 -4.58
C GLY A 163 -1.51 -7.86 -5.75
N VAL A 164 -2.22 -8.20 -6.81
CA VAL A 164 -1.65 -8.67 -8.06
C VAL A 164 -2.33 -7.98 -9.23
N GLY A 165 -1.57 -7.70 -10.27
CA GLY A 165 -2.05 -7.12 -11.51
C GLY A 165 -1.42 -7.79 -12.71
N ARG A 166 -1.93 -7.49 -13.90
CA ARG A 166 -1.40 -8.01 -15.17
C ARG A 166 -0.86 -6.85 -15.99
N ASN A 167 0.37 -7.00 -16.46
CA ASN A 167 1.01 -6.08 -17.38
C ASN A 167 0.40 -6.25 -18.78
N LEU A 168 -0.12 -5.17 -19.37
CA LEU A 168 -0.86 -5.22 -20.63
C LEU A 168 0.00 -4.87 -21.84
N LEU A 169 1.04 -4.05 -21.67
CA LEU A 169 1.92 -3.60 -22.75
C LEU A 169 3.21 -4.42 -22.79
N TYR A 170 3.20 -5.55 -22.11
CA TYR A 170 4.31 -6.50 -22.07
C TYR A 170 4.63 -7.02 -23.48
N ASP A 171 5.91 -6.93 -23.87
CA ASP A 171 6.42 -7.50 -25.10
C ASP A 171 7.16 -8.81 -24.75
N GLU A 172 6.66 -9.94 -25.27
CA GLU A 172 7.23 -11.27 -25.01
C GLU A 172 8.66 -11.41 -25.59
N ASP A 173 9.02 -10.57 -26.56
CA ASP A 173 10.35 -10.60 -27.18
C ASP A 173 11.45 -9.98 -26.30
N VAL A 174 11.09 -9.29 -25.22
CA VAL A 174 12.04 -8.70 -24.27
C VAL A 174 12.26 -9.66 -23.12
N ASN A 175 13.37 -10.41 -23.16
CA ASN A 175 13.79 -11.32 -22.09
C ASN A 175 13.85 -10.62 -20.72
N GLY A 176 13.08 -11.12 -19.76
CA GLY A 176 13.11 -10.66 -18.35
C GLY A 176 11.94 -9.80 -17.91
N MET A 177 10.97 -9.48 -18.76
CA MET A 177 9.77 -8.78 -18.33
C MET A 177 8.75 -9.75 -17.69
N ASN A 178 8.20 -9.34 -16.56
CA ASN A 178 7.15 -10.10 -15.90
C ASN A 178 5.77 -9.77 -16.47
N THR A 179 4.98 -10.79 -16.77
CA THR A 179 3.57 -10.63 -17.20
C THR A 179 2.65 -10.15 -16.07
N ALA A 180 3.13 -10.22 -14.84
CA ALA A 180 2.38 -9.85 -13.64
C ALA A 180 3.12 -8.80 -12.82
N THR A 181 2.37 -7.87 -12.23
CA THR A 181 2.86 -6.94 -11.23
C THR A 181 2.35 -7.35 -9.84
N ILE A 182 3.20 -7.25 -8.85
CA ILE A 182 2.86 -7.44 -7.44
C ILE A 182 2.73 -6.04 -6.81
N ARG A 183 1.69 -5.86 -6.02
CA ARG A 183 1.46 -4.65 -5.23
C ARG A 183 1.32 -5.05 -3.76
N SER A 184 2.35 -4.82 -2.99
CA SER A 184 2.36 -5.02 -1.54
C SER A 184 2.72 -3.71 -0.85
N GLY A 185 2.24 -3.52 0.37
CA GLY A 185 2.52 -2.29 1.10
C GLY A 185 2.34 -2.44 2.59
N VAL A 186 3.21 -1.72 3.32
CA VAL A 186 3.13 -1.48 4.76
C VAL A 186 3.17 0.03 4.95
N SER A 187 2.01 0.65 5.10
CA SER A 187 1.90 2.11 5.08
C SER A 187 1.51 2.67 6.44
N ILE A 188 2.05 3.85 6.73
CA ILE A 188 1.61 4.71 7.83
C ILE A 188 1.07 6.00 7.23
N GLY A 189 -0.06 6.46 7.74
CA GLY A 189 -0.70 7.67 7.24
C GLY A 189 -1.28 8.54 8.33
N LYS A 190 -1.78 9.67 7.90
CA LYS A 190 -2.51 10.63 8.69
C LYS A 190 -3.75 11.08 7.94
N ARG A 191 -4.89 10.88 8.58
CA ARG A 191 -6.20 11.34 8.11
C ARG A 191 -6.51 12.73 8.71
N PHE A 192 -7.11 13.60 7.90
CA PHE A 192 -7.43 15.00 8.23
C PHE A 192 -8.62 15.51 7.41
#